data_7cd098203ced0384404dafb73a67b3ed
#
_entry.id   7cd098203ced0384404dafb73a67b3ed
#
_cell.length_a   1.000
_cell.length_b   1.000
_cell.length_c   1.000
_cell.angle_alpha   90.00
_cell.angle_beta   90.00
_cell.angle_gamma   90.00
#
_symmetry.space_group_name_H-M   'P 1'
#
loop_
_entity.id
_entity.type
_entity.pdbx_description
1 polymer ?
#
loop_
_entity_poly.entity_id
_entity_poly.type
_entity_poly.pdbx_seq_one_letter_code
_entity_poly.pdbx_strand_id
1 'polypeptide(L)'
;DDDAKDECFRKYRSPEKSYHDHSEFLRGARRYAFLFDLNPTDYKGWARGLKKAGYATDPQYPQKLIRIIEEYKLYTLDTGVDISIESPTKGMGEEVDPENFSIDIFNQRKLYMKNRIKYIIVEKGDTYEELTRELELMPWQLAKYNEIERGAKLDEGQELFIQPKRRKAEVNHPLHIAEEGETMYEIAQMYGVRLKWLYRRNRMQEGEEPVAGEKIFLRGRKPKNE
;
A
#
# COMPACT_ATOMS: atom_id res chain seq x y z
N ASP A 1 -10.51 -4.95 -2.35
CA ASP A 1 -10.61 -5.61 -3.68
C ASP A 1 -11.95 -5.26 -4.27
N ASP A 2 -11.93 -4.48 -5.32
CA ASP A 2 -13.12 -4.14 -6.09
C ASP A 2 -13.34 -5.27 -7.09
N ASP A 3 -14.21 -6.21 -6.76
CA ASP A 3 -14.55 -7.34 -7.64
C ASP A 3 -15.35 -6.90 -8.88
N ALA A 4 -15.88 -5.66 -8.86
CA ALA A 4 -16.59 -5.06 -9.98
C ALA A 4 -16.12 -3.62 -10.27
N LYS A 5 -16.17 -3.24 -11.54
CA LYS A 5 -15.90 -1.86 -11.97
C LYS A 5 -17.02 -0.94 -11.49
N ASP A 6 -16.65 0.19 -10.86
CA ASP A 6 -17.58 1.21 -10.35
C ASP A 6 -18.39 0.79 -9.10
N GLU A 7 -17.87 -0.07 -8.22
CA GLU A 7 -18.48 -0.34 -6.93
C GLU A 7 -18.52 0.91 -6.03
N CYS A 8 -19.69 1.15 -5.46
CA CYS A 8 -19.91 2.27 -4.55
C CYS A 8 -19.65 1.87 -3.10
N PHE A 9 -18.67 2.50 -2.45
CA PHE A 9 -18.43 2.35 -1.02
C PHE A 9 -19.28 3.32 -0.20
N ARG A 10 -19.83 2.84 0.92
CA ARG A 10 -20.51 3.72 1.89
C ARG A 10 -19.48 4.58 2.61
N LYS A 11 -19.77 5.89 2.67
CA LYS A 11 -19.00 6.81 3.51
C LYS A 11 -19.72 6.98 4.84
N TYR A 12 -19.01 6.72 5.93
CA TYR A 12 -19.52 6.87 7.28
C TYR A 12 -19.02 8.18 7.91
N ARG A 13 -19.81 8.75 8.84
CA ARG A 13 -19.45 9.96 9.58
C ARG A 13 -18.48 9.68 10.74
N SER A 14 -18.41 8.43 11.19
CA SER A 14 -17.49 7.99 12.24
C SER A 14 -17.20 6.48 12.11
N PRO A 15 -16.07 5.98 12.63
CA PRO A 15 -15.72 4.56 12.64
C PRO A 15 -16.80 3.71 13.35
N GLU A 16 -17.37 4.18 14.45
CA GLU A 16 -18.38 3.45 15.22
C GLU A 16 -19.62 3.14 14.37
N LYS A 17 -20.04 4.09 13.53
CA LYS A 17 -21.18 3.88 12.61
C LYS A 17 -20.85 2.82 11.56
N SER A 18 -19.60 2.75 11.08
CA SER A 18 -19.15 1.72 10.17
C SER A 18 -19.18 0.35 10.83
N TYR A 19 -18.66 0.22 12.04
CA TYR A 19 -18.69 -1.04 12.79
C TYR A 19 -20.11 -1.50 13.11
N HIS A 20 -21.00 -0.58 13.49
CA HIS A 20 -22.38 -0.90 13.74
C HIS A 20 -23.08 -1.44 12.48
N ASP A 21 -22.93 -0.75 11.34
CA ASP A 21 -23.53 -1.18 10.06
C ASP A 21 -22.99 -2.53 9.60
N HIS A 22 -21.69 -2.78 9.79
CA HIS A 22 -21.07 -4.08 9.52
C HIS A 22 -21.64 -5.19 10.41
N SER A 23 -21.86 -4.92 11.68
CA SER A 23 -22.45 -5.88 12.61
C SER A 23 -23.90 -6.20 12.26
N GLU A 24 -24.68 -5.19 11.88
CA GLU A 24 -26.06 -5.36 11.40
C GLU A 24 -26.10 -6.15 10.08
N PHE A 25 -25.17 -5.91 9.17
CA PHE A 25 -25.05 -6.66 7.93
C PHE A 25 -24.82 -8.17 8.21
N LEU A 26 -23.92 -8.52 9.12
CA LEU A 26 -23.68 -9.92 9.49
C LEU A 26 -24.89 -10.55 10.16
N ARG A 27 -25.58 -9.83 11.05
CA ARG A 27 -26.79 -10.34 11.72
C ARG A 27 -27.97 -10.49 10.79
N GLY A 28 -28.13 -9.57 9.83
CA GLY A 28 -29.29 -9.54 8.93
C GLY A 28 -29.27 -10.60 7.83
N ALA A 29 -28.11 -11.13 7.47
CA ALA A 29 -28.01 -12.07 6.36
C ALA A 29 -28.01 -13.52 6.81
N ARG A 30 -29.01 -14.30 6.38
CA ARG A 30 -29.20 -15.73 6.74
C ARG A 30 -27.96 -16.60 6.59
N ARG A 31 -27.13 -16.31 5.60
CA ARG A 31 -25.89 -17.07 5.34
C ARG A 31 -24.86 -17.00 6.47
N TYR A 32 -24.93 -15.98 7.33
CA TYR A 32 -24.06 -15.80 8.48
C TYR A 32 -24.69 -16.25 9.81
N ALA A 33 -25.97 -16.62 9.83
CA ALA A 33 -26.69 -16.91 11.08
C ALA A 33 -25.99 -17.97 11.95
N PHE A 34 -25.43 -19.02 11.34
CA PHE A 34 -24.74 -20.10 12.06
C PHE A 34 -23.46 -19.61 12.78
N LEU A 35 -22.90 -18.46 12.43
CA LEU A 35 -21.75 -17.89 13.12
C LEU A 35 -22.10 -17.46 14.54
N PHE A 36 -23.34 -17.02 14.75
CA PHE A 36 -23.82 -16.56 16.05
C PHE A 36 -24.14 -17.72 17.03
N ASP A 37 -24.09 -18.96 16.53
CA ASP A 37 -24.17 -20.17 17.36
C ASP A 37 -22.77 -20.59 17.88
N LEU A 38 -21.69 -20.00 17.35
CA LEU A 38 -20.32 -20.22 17.81
C LEU A 38 -20.07 -19.50 19.13
N ASN A 39 -19.13 -20.04 19.93
CA ASN A 39 -18.67 -19.33 21.12
C ASN A 39 -18.07 -17.96 20.68
N PRO A 40 -18.44 -16.85 21.33
CA PRO A 40 -17.88 -15.53 21.02
C PRO A 40 -16.35 -15.47 21.01
N THR A 41 -15.69 -16.29 21.85
CA THR A 41 -14.22 -16.38 21.92
C THR A 41 -13.60 -17.30 20.86
N ASP A 42 -14.41 -18.04 20.08
CA ASP A 42 -13.91 -18.90 18.99
C ASP A 42 -13.67 -18.11 17.71
N TYR A 43 -12.73 -17.18 17.77
CA TYR A 43 -12.35 -16.37 16.60
C TYR A 43 -11.87 -17.23 15.43
N LYS A 44 -11.29 -18.43 15.67
CA LYS A 44 -10.87 -19.35 14.59
C LYS A 44 -12.07 -19.97 13.88
N GLY A 45 -13.09 -20.35 14.64
CA GLY A 45 -14.38 -20.79 14.09
C GLY A 45 -15.06 -19.70 13.29
N TRP A 46 -15.07 -18.48 13.82
CA TRP A 46 -15.60 -17.30 13.13
C TRP A 46 -14.90 -17.02 11.81
N ALA A 47 -13.57 -16.98 11.78
CA ALA A 47 -12.78 -16.74 10.58
C ALA A 47 -13.06 -17.75 9.46
N ARG A 48 -13.09 -19.06 9.82
CA ARG A 48 -13.42 -20.15 8.88
C ARG A 48 -14.87 -20.09 8.43
N GLY A 49 -15.77 -19.76 9.34
CA GLY A 49 -17.19 -19.63 9.09
C GLY A 49 -17.52 -18.50 8.13
N LEU A 50 -16.88 -17.34 8.28
CA LEU A 50 -17.00 -16.21 7.34
C LEU A 50 -16.62 -16.64 5.92
N LYS A 51 -15.49 -17.32 5.74
CA LYS A 51 -15.08 -17.87 4.44
C LYS A 51 -16.12 -18.85 3.88
N LYS A 52 -16.59 -19.79 4.72
CA LYS A 52 -17.63 -20.76 4.33
C LYS A 52 -18.93 -20.09 3.90
N ALA A 53 -19.30 -18.98 4.53
CA ALA A 53 -20.47 -18.19 4.21
C ALA A 53 -20.29 -17.29 2.95
N GLY A 54 -19.11 -17.30 2.32
CA GLY A 54 -18.82 -16.51 1.13
C GLY A 54 -18.61 -15.02 1.43
N TYR A 55 -18.12 -14.67 2.63
CA TYR A 55 -17.79 -13.30 3.00
C TYR A 55 -16.61 -12.75 2.18
N ALA A 56 -15.63 -13.60 1.89
CA ALA A 56 -14.46 -13.25 1.11
C ALA A 56 -14.18 -14.29 0.01
N THR A 57 -13.70 -13.83 -1.13
CA THR A 57 -13.31 -14.69 -2.28
C THR A 57 -11.95 -15.33 -2.05
N ASP A 58 -11.03 -14.66 -1.34
CA ASP A 58 -9.69 -15.14 -1.04
C ASP A 58 -9.70 -16.49 -0.26
N PRO A 59 -9.07 -17.55 -0.80
CA PRO A 59 -8.93 -18.82 -0.09
C PRO A 59 -8.18 -18.75 1.24
N GLN A 60 -7.27 -17.79 1.38
CA GLN A 60 -6.42 -17.60 2.56
C GLN A 60 -7.03 -16.64 3.60
N TYR A 61 -8.21 -16.09 3.33
CA TYR A 61 -8.88 -15.14 4.23
C TYR A 61 -8.92 -15.59 5.70
N PRO A 62 -9.30 -16.85 6.04
CA PRO A 62 -9.33 -17.28 7.44
C PRO A 62 -7.97 -17.24 8.11
N GLN A 63 -6.93 -17.67 7.42
CA GLN A 63 -5.57 -17.72 7.96
C GLN A 63 -5.04 -16.30 8.20
N LYS A 64 -5.28 -15.40 7.25
CA LYS A 64 -4.91 -13.98 7.35
C LYS A 64 -5.61 -13.33 8.54
N LEU A 65 -6.92 -13.54 8.68
CA LEU A 65 -7.71 -12.98 9.79
C LEU A 65 -7.26 -13.55 11.16
N ILE A 66 -7.04 -14.87 11.25
CA ILE A 66 -6.55 -15.52 12.49
C ILE A 66 -5.20 -14.94 12.87
N ARG A 67 -4.27 -14.82 11.92
CA ARG A 67 -2.94 -14.24 12.18
C ARG A 67 -3.04 -12.84 12.79
N ILE A 68 -3.88 -11.96 12.23
CA ILE A 68 -4.10 -10.61 12.75
C ILE A 68 -4.62 -10.65 14.19
N ILE A 69 -5.65 -11.46 14.43
CA ILE A 69 -6.25 -11.58 15.76
C ILE A 69 -5.21 -12.06 16.78
N GLU A 70 -4.35 -13.00 16.41
CA GLU A 70 -3.30 -13.55 17.28
C GLU A 70 -2.15 -12.54 17.47
N GLU A 71 -1.70 -11.89 16.43
CA GLU A 71 -0.60 -10.90 16.45
C GLU A 71 -0.92 -9.70 17.33
N TYR A 72 -2.13 -9.12 17.14
CA TYR A 72 -2.59 -7.99 17.94
C TYR A 72 -3.30 -8.40 19.23
N LYS A 73 -3.32 -9.71 19.56
CA LYS A 73 -4.00 -10.27 20.74
C LYS A 73 -5.46 -9.82 20.87
N LEU A 74 -6.15 -9.60 19.74
CA LEU A 74 -7.52 -9.08 19.74
C LEU A 74 -8.52 -10.02 20.45
N TYR A 75 -8.22 -11.32 20.53
CA TYR A 75 -9.01 -12.31 21.28
C TYR A 75 -9.13 -11.97 22.77
N THR A 76 -8.24 -11.14 23.31
CA THR A 76 -8.30 -10.74 24.71
C THR A 76 -9.43 -9.73 24.96
N LEU A 77 -9.88 -8.99 23.94
CA LEU A 77 -11.04 -8.09 24.02
C LEU A 77 -12.34 -8.85 24.34
N ASP A 78 -12.45 -10.10 23.88
CA ASP A 78 -13.61 -10.96 24.12
C ASP A 78 -13.66 -11.50 25.56
N THR A 79 -12.57 -11.41 26.32
CA THR A 79 -12.46 -11.89 27.70
C THR A 79 -12.72 -10.82 28.74
N GLY A 80 -12.98 -9.58 28.34
CA GLY A 80 -13.26 -8.45 29.24
C GLY A 80 -12.04 -8.00 30.07
N VAL A 81 -10.85 -8.42 29.70
CA VAL A 81 -9.61 -7.96 30.34
C VAL A 81 -9.31 -6.56 29.79
N ASP A 82 -9.22 -5.57 30.68
CA ASP A 82 -8.73 -4.24 30.33
C ASP A 82 -7.31 -4.36 29.78
N ILE A 83 -7.18 -4.22 28.47
CA ILE A 83 -5.88 -4.19 27.83
C ILE A 83 -5.48 -2.72 27.77
N SER A 84 -4.47 -2.36 28.53
CA SER A 84 -3.57 -1.27 28.11
C SER A 84 -2.93 -1.75 26.81
N ILE A 85 -3.51 -1.38 25.67
CA ILE A 85 -2.87 -1.53 24.38
C ILE A 85 -1.65 -0.61 24.44
N GLU A 86 -0.52 -1.17 24.86
CA GLU A 86 0.76 -0.58 24.54
C GLU A 86 0.85 -0.65 23.01
N SER A 87 0.42 0.42 22.38
CA SER A 87 0.73 0.66 20.98
C SER A 87 2.22 0.39 20.80
N PRO A 88 2.66 -0.35 19.79
CA PRO A 88 4.08 -0.50 19.51
C PRO A 88 4.63 0.86 19.06
N THR A 89 4.83 1.75 20.05
CA THR A 89 5.49 3.04 19.88
C THR A 89 6.98 2.83 20.00
N LYS A 90 7.62 2.39 18.91
CA LYS A 90 9.04 2.65 18.73
C LYS A 90 9.25 3.22 17.33
N GLY A 91 9.36 4.54 17.28
CA GLY A 91 9.63 5.31 16.08
C GLY A 91 8.71 6.51 15.92
N MET A 92 8.51 7.28 17.01
CA MET A 92 7.83 8.57 16.89
C MET A 92 8.84 9.65 16.49
N GLY A 93 8.56 10.27 15.37
CA GLY A 93 9.15 11.50 14.92
C GLY A 93 8.69 11.87 13.52
N GLU A 94 7.37 11.98 13.29
CA GLU A 94 6.79 12.82 12.24
C GLU A 94 5.27 12.74 12.38
N GLU A 95 4.59 13.89 12.37
CA GLU A 95 3.13 13.99 12.37
C GLU A 95 2.59 13.21 11.18
N VAL A 96 1.86 12.15 11.47
CA VAL A 96 1.23 11.30 10.46
C VAL A 96 -0.01 12.03 9.95
N ASP A 97 0.03 12.48 8.69
CA ASP A 97 -1.14 13.03 8.00
C ASP A 97 -2.25 11.96 7.93
N PRO A 98 -3.39 12.17 8.60
CA PRO A 98 -4.46 11.18 8.67
C PRO A 98 -5.06 10.81 7.30
N GLU A 99 -4.88 11.66 6.28
CA GLU A 99 -5.38 11.41 4.92
C GLU A 99 -4.48 10.49 4.09
N ASN A 100 -3.23 10.28 4.53
CA ASN A 100 -2.22 9.46 3.83
C ASN A 100 -1.85 8.17 4.55
N PHE A 101 -2.52 7.85 5.66
CA PHE A 101 -2.24 6.66 6.43
C PHE A 101 -3.11 5.48 5.98
N SER A 102 -2.53 4.47 5.35
CA SER A 102 -3.18 3.17 5.14
C SER A 102 -2.38 2.08 5.82
N ILE A 103 -2.95 1.48 6.86
CA ILE A 103 -2.42 0.25 7.45
C ILE A 103 -2.88 -0.90 6.57
N ASP A 104 -1.95 -1.58 5.90
CA ASP A 104 -2.21 -2.90 5.36
C ASP A 104 -2.06 -3.91 6.50
N ILE A 105 -3.19 -4.25 7.13
CA ILE A 105 -3.25 -5.14 8.29
C ILE A 105 -2.77 -6.57 7.93
N PHE A 106 -2.66 -6.89 6.65
CA PHE A 106 -2.22 -8.19 6.15
C PHE A 106 -0.71 -8.29 5.95
N ASN A 107 -0.02 -7.14 5.96
CA ASN A 107 1.41 -7.08 5.79
C ASN A 107 2.01 -6.25 6.93
N GLN A 108 2.93 -6.81 7.71
CA GLN A 108 3.60 -6.11 8.83
C GLN A 108 4.47 -4.94 8.35
N ARG A 109 4.67 -4.83 7.04
CA ARG A 109 5.51 -3.81 6.43
C ARG A 109 4.77 -2.47 6.35
N LYS A 110 5.43 -1.43 6.79
CA LYS A 110 4.92 -0.05 6.70
C LYS A 110 4.76 0.35 5.23
N LEU A 111 3.54 0.76 4.87
CA LEU A 111 3.22 1.28 3.55
C LEU A 111 3.23 2.80 3.55
N TYR A 112 3.84 3.36 2.55
CA TYR A 112 3.91 4.81 2.33
C TYR A 112 3.17 5.17 1.03
N MET A 113 2.84 6.45 0.90
CA MET A 113 2.20 6.97 -0.31
C MET A 113 3.01 8.12 -0.91
N LYS A 114 3.16 8.10 -2.23
CA LYS A 114 3.79 9.17 -3.01
C LYS A 114 3.09 9.26 -4.37
N ASN A 115 2.66 10.45 -4.78
CA ASN A 115 1.90 10.66 -6.02
C ASN A 115 0.64 9.75 -6.09
N ARG A 116 -0.01 9.51 -4.93
CA ARG A 116 -1.14 8.57 -4.77
C ARG A 116 -0.82 7.15 -5.22
N ILE A 117 0.41 6.70 -4.99
CA ILE A 117 0.89 5.35 -5.29
C ILE A 117 1.54 4.81 -4.03
N LYS A 118 1.19 3.58 -3.68
CA LYS A 118 1.78 2.88 -2.53
C LYS A 118 3.21 2.47 -2.85
N TYR A 119 4.11 2.65 -1.88
CA TYR A 119 5.48 2.18 -1.92
C TYR A 119 5.93 1.68 -0.55
N ILE A 120 6.99 0.91 -0.53
CA ILE A 120 7.67 0.42 0.67
C ILE A 120 9.09 0.93 0.71
N ILE A 121 9.70 0.87 1.88
CA ILE A 121 11.13 1.07 2.07
C ILE A 121 11.74 -0.32 2.29
N VAL A 122 12.80 -0.62 1.55
CA VAL A 122 13.57 -1.87 1.69
C VAL A 122 14.25 -1.90 3.05
N GLU A 123 14.02 -2.97 3.81
CA GLU A 123 14.63 -3.20 5.11
C GLU A 123 15.86 -4.11 4.98
N LYS A 124 16.69 -4.11 6.01
CA LYS A 124 17.90 -4.95 6.03
C LYS A 124 17.54 -6.43 5.93
N GLY A 125 18.08 -7.08 4.92
CA GLY A 125 17.85 -8.51 4.67
C GLY A 125 16.74 -8.81 3.67
N ASP A 126 16.01 -7.79 3.21
CA ASP A 126 15.02 -7.96 2.14
C ASP A 126 15.65 -8.48 0.85
N THR A 127 14.98 -9.43 0.24
CA THR A 127 15.29 -9.88 -1.11
C THR A 127 14.14 -9.61 -2.08
N TYR A 128 14.46 -9.51 -3.35
CA TYR A 128 13.47 -9.30 -4.40
C TYR A 128 12.36 -10.37 -4.38
N GLU A 129 12.75 -11.62 -4.20
CA GLU A 129 11.86 -12.78 -4.19
C GLU A 129 10.95 -12.80 -2.95
N GLU A 130 11.50 -12.47 -1.79
CA GLU A 130 10.73 -12.39 -0.55
C GLU A 130 9.72 -11.26 -0.62
N LEU A 131 10.13 -10.07 -1.06
CA LEU A 131 9.22 -8.93 -1.21
C LEU A 131 8.10 -9.21 -2.21
N THR A 132 8.41 -9.86 -3.35
CA THR A 132 7.34 -10.20 -4.31
C THR A 132 6.34 -11.19 -3.74
N ARG A 133 6.79 -12.12 -2.90
CA ARG A 133 5.92 -13.09 -2.22
C ARG A 133 5.12 -12.45 -1.09
N GLU A 134 5.77 -11.66 -0.25
CA GLU A 134 5.17 -10.93 0.87
C GLU A 134 4.06 -9.99 0.39
N LEU A 135 4.34 -9.23 -0.67
CA LEU A 135 3.42 -8.24 -1.23
C LEU A 135 2.40 -8.84 -2.21
N GLU A 136 2.37 -10.16 -2.37
CA GLU A 136 1.52 -10.87 -3.32
C GLU A 136 1.63 -10.34 -4.76
N LEU A 137 2.81 -9.86 -5.15
CA LEU A 137 3.09 -9.36 -6.48
C LEU A 137 3.57 -10.48 -7.41
N MET A 138 3.19 -10.39 -8.68
CA MET A 138 3.84 -11.21 -9.70
C MET A 138 5.31 -10.78 -9.85
N PRO A 139 6.26 -11.70 -10.05
CA PRO A 139 7.69 -11.35 -10.09
C PRO A 139 8.09 -10.26 -11.09
N TRP A 140 7.34 -10.06 -12.15
CA TRP A 140 7.56 -8.97 -13.11
C TRP A 140 7.02 -7.62 -12.69
N GLN A 141 6.07 -7.57 -11.73
CA GLN A 141 5.40 -6.33 -11.34
C GLN A 141 6.33 -5.40 -10.57
N LEU A 142 7.06 -5.92 -9.58
CA LEU A 142 7.99 -5.12 -8.80
C LEU A 142 9.07 -4.50 -9.70
N ALA A 143 9.66 -5.29 -10.60
CA ALA A 143 10.64 -4.81 -11.58
C ALA A 143 10.05 -3.72 -12.49
N LYS A 144 8.87 -3.97 -13.06
CA LYS A 144 8.21 -3.04 -13.98
C LYS A 144 7.77 -1.74 -13.32
N TYR A 145 7.33 -1.79 -12.06
CA TYR A 145 6.86 -0.60 -11.35
C TYR A 145 8.01 0.31 -10.96
N ASN A 146 9.20 -0.26 -10.73
CA ASN A 146 10.39 0.45 -10.32
C ASN A 146 11.43 0.64 -11.43
N GLU A 147 11.18 0.12 -12.65
CA GLU A 147 12.10 0.17 -13.79
C GLU A 147 13.50 -0.38 -13.43
N ILE A 148 13.52 -1.50 -12.68
CA ILE A 148 14.71 -2.26 -12.32
C ILE A 148 14.69 -3.65 -12.99
N GLU A 149 15.81 -4.36 -12.98
CA GLU A 149 15.86 -5.74 -13.46
C GLU A 149 15.15 -6.70 -12.52
N ARG A 150 14.63 -7.81 -13.06
CA ARG A 150 14.04 -8.88 -12.22
C ARG A 150 15.14 -9.57 -11.43
N GLY A 151 14.90 -9.73 -10.11
CA GLY A 151 15.89 -10.28 -9.21
C GLY A 151 17.03 -9.32 -8.90
N ALA A 152 16.87 -8.01 -9.18
CA ALA A 152 17.87 -7.01 -8.84
C ALA A 152 18.19 -7.06 -7.34
N LYS A 153 19.46 -6.84 -7.01
CA LYS A 153 19.86 -6.61 -5.63
C LYS A 153 19.21 -5.33 -5.13
N LEU A 154 18.62 -5.39 -3.94
CA LEU A 154 17.97 -4.27 -3.31
C LEU A 154 18.90 -3.69 -2.23
N ASP A 155 18.89 -2.38 -2.10
CA ASP A 155 19.65 -1.68 -1.08
C ASP A 155 18.74 -1.28 0.08
N GLU A 156 19.23 -1.40 1.32
CA GLU A 156 18.52 -0.95 2.52
C GLU A 156 18.18 0.54 2.41
N GLY A 157 16.93 0.89 2.70
CA GLY A 157 16.42 2.26 2.55
C GLY A 157 15.90 2.61 1.15
N GLN A 158 16.06 1.73 0.16
CA GLN A 158 15.53 1.94 -1.19
C GLN A 158 14.00 1.99 -1.18
N GLU A 159 13.43 2.97 -1.86
CA GLU A 159 11.98 3.06 -2.06
C GLU A 159 11.54 2.16 -3.23
N LEU A 160 10.57 1.30 -3.01
CA LEU A 160 10.00 0.43 -4.05
C LEU A 160 8.50 0.61 -4.18
N PHE A 161 8.05 1.08 -5.32
CA PHE A 161 6.64 1.18 -5.64
C PHE A 161 6.02 -0.21 -5.83
N ILE A 162 4.92 -0.45 -5.13
CA ILE A 162 4.13 -1.69 -5.25
C ILE A 162 2.91 -1.53 -6.16
N GLN A 163 2.79 -0.37 -6.77
CA GLN A 163 1.78 -0.01 -7.77
C GLN A 163 2.44 0.70 -8.95
N PRO A 164 1.80 0.70 -10.14
CA PRO A 164 2.39 1.36 -11.31
C PRO A 164 2.58 2.86 -11.12
N LYS A 165 3.78 3.38 -11.32
CA LYS A 165 4.06 4.81 -11.30
C LYS A 165 3.17 5.57 -12.30
N ARG A 166 2.90 6.84 -12.01
CA ARG A 166 2.03 7.70 -12.81
C ARG A 166 2.76 8.26 -14.04
N ARG A 167 1.99 8.81 -14.96
CA ARG A 167 2.57 9.52 -16.12
C ARG A 167 3.01 10.93 -15.79
N LYS A 168 2.49 11.54 -14.70
CA LYS A 168 2.74 12.92 -14.25
C LYS A 168 2.90 12.94 -12.73
N ALA A 169 3.70 13.86 -12.22
CA ALA A 169 3.77 14.16 -10.80
C ALA A 169 2.48 14.79 -10.28
N GLU A 170 2.37 15.02 -8.99
CA GLU A 170 1.27 15.77 -8.38
C GLU A 170 1.21 17.23 -8.89
N VAL A 171 0.06 17.87 -8.68
CA VAL A 171 -0.19 19.20 -9.25
C VAL A 171 0.75 20.27 -8.68
N ASN A 172 1.10 20.11 -7.41
CA ASN A 172 2.02 20.98 -6.69
C ASN A 172 3.50 20.81 -7.09
N HIS A 173 3.83 19.78 -7.85
CA HIS A 173 5.18 19.52 -8.37
C HIS A 173 5.22 19.59 -9.91
N PRO A 174 5.12 20.77 -10.52
CA PRO A 174 5.13 20.91 -11.99
C PRO A 174 6.52 20.73 -12.59
N LEU A 175 7.56 21.11 -11.84
CA LEU A 175 8.96 21.16 -12.25
C LEU A 175 9.85 20.65 -11.11
N HIS A 176 11.03 20.16 -11.48
CA HIS A 176 12.16 19.87 -10.60
C HIS A 176 13.40 20.58 -11.14
N ILE A 177 14.28 21.05 -10.27
CA ILE A 177 15.60 21.60 -10.65
C ILE A 177 16.61 20.50 -10.32
N ALA A 178 17.24 19.96 -11.35
CA ALA A 178 18.21 18.88 -11.18
C ALA A 178 19.42 19.32 -10.35
N GLU A 179 19.83 18.49 -9.41
CA GLU A 179 21.04 18.68 -8.61
C GLU A 179 22.26 18.06 -9.32
N GLU A 180 23.46 18.36 -8.83
CA GLU A 180 24.68 17.80 -9.37
C GLU A 180 24.76 16.28 -9.16
N GLY A 181 24.90 15.52 -10.24
CA GLY A 181 24.95 14.06 -10.21
C GLY A 181 23.62 13.34 -10.11
N GLU A 182 22.51 14.07 -10.02
CA GLU A 182 21.16 13.50 -9.95
C GLU A 182 20.76 12.91 -11.31
N THR A 183 20.19 11.71 -11.30
CA THR A 183 19.78 10.98 -12.50
C THR A 183 18.29 11.14 -12.79
N MET A 184 17.90 10.98 -14.05
CA MET A 184 16.49 10.93 -14.43
C MET A 184 15.73 9.81 -13.74
N TYR A 185 16.41 8.71 -13.40
CA TYR A 185 15.82 7.61 -12.63
C TYR A 185 15.48 8.03 -11.19
N GLU A 186 16.39 8.70 -10.49
CA GLU A 186 16.18 9.19 -9.13
C GLU A 186 15.04 10.21 -9.09
N ILE A 187 15.00 11.16 -10.04
CA ILE A 187 13.89 12.10 -10.17
C ILE A 187 12.56 11.35 -10.42
N ALA A 188 12.58 10.32 -11.27
CA ALA A 188 11.39 9.51 -11.54
C ALA A 188 10.89 8.77 -10.30
N GLN A 189 11.80 8.26 -9.45
CA GLN A 189 11.48 7.63 -8.17
C GLN A 189 10.96 8.66 -7.17
N MET A 190 11.65 9.80 -7.03
CA MET A 190 11.28 10.88 -6.10
C MET A 190 9.84 11.35 -6.29
N TYR A 191 9.35 11.44 -7.53
CA TYR A 191 8.01 11.94 -7.84
C TYR A 191 7.01 10.85 -8.25
N GLY A 192 7.37 9.57 -8.17
CA GLY A 192 6.49 8.47 -8.57
C GLY A 192 6.02 8.56 -10.02
N VAL A 193 6.91 9.02 -10.92
CA VAL A 193 6.64 9.19 -12.35
C VAL A 193 7.37 8.12 -13.14
N ARG A 194 6.72 7.57 -14.17
CA ARG A 194 7.37 6.60 -15.06
C ARG A 194 8.51 7.25 -15.83
N LEU A 195 9.70 6.67 -15.77
CA LEU A 195 10.93 7.17 -16.39
C LEU A 195 10.76 7.47 -17.87
N LYS A 196 10.18 6.57 -18.65
CA LYS A 196 9.87 6.77 -20.07
C LYS A 196 9.05 8.04 -20.36
N TRP A 197 8.09 8.36 -19.48
CA TRP A 197 7.28 9.57 -19.66
C TRP A 197 8.01 10.82 -19.21
N LEU A 198 8.96 10.70 -18.28
CA LEU A 198 9.83 11.77 -17.85
C LEU A 198 10.76 12.19 -19.00
N TYR A 199 11.49 11.27 -19.61
CA TYR A 199 12.31 11.49 -20.80
C TYR A 199 11.49 12.16 -21.93
N ARG A 200 10.37 11.55 -22.32
CA ARG A 200 9.53 12.05 -23.40
C ARG A 200 9.02 13.47 -23.18
N ARG A 201 8.75 13.83 -21.93
CA ARG A 201 8.26 15.17 -21.55
C ARG A 201 9.34 16.21 -21.66
N ASN A 202 10.56 15.84 -21.31
CA ASN A 202 11.73 16.71 -21.34
C ASN A 202 12.45 16.71 -22.71
N ARG A 203 11.96 15.96 -23.70
CA ARG A 203 12.55 15.81 -25.04
C ARG A 203 13.95 15.18 -25.00
N MET A 204 14.23 14.40 -23.99
CA MET A 204 15.46 13.68 -23.77
C MET A 204 15.34 12.24 -24.33
N GLN A 205 16.45 11.68 -24.76
CA GLN A 205 16.56 10.25 -25.13
C GLN A 205 16.68 9.39 -23.88
N GLU A 206 16.29 8.11 -23.98
CA GLU A 206 16.48 7.16 -22.87
C GLU A 206 17.98 7.00 -22.58
N GLY A 207 18.39 7.19 -21.32
CA GLY A 207 19.79 7.18 -20.87
C GLY A 207 20.48 8.54 -20.89
N GLU A 208 19.83 9.59 -21.36
CA GLU A 208 20.30 10.97 -21.26
C GLU A 208 20.03 11.52 -19.87
N GLU A 209 21.06 12.07 -19.20
CA GLU A 209 20.93 12.55 -17.84
C GLU A 209 20.92 14.09 -17.77
N PRO A 210 20.25 14.68 -16.76
CA PRO A 210 20.15 16.12 -16.64
C PRO A 210 21.46 16.74 -16.18
N VAL A 211 21.69 18.00 -16.52
CA VAL A 211 22.78 18.77 -15.94
C VAL A 211 22.31 19.55 -14.72
N ALA A 212 23.22 19.82 -13.78
CA ALA A 212 22.91 20.61 -12.60
C ALA A 212 22.27 21.95 -12.95
N GLY A 213 21.15 22.28 -12.30
CA GLY A 213 20.37 23.48 -12.57
C GLY A 213 19.36 23.37 -13.71
N GLU A 214 19.34 22.23 -14.44
CA GLU A 214 18.36 22.01 -15.51
C GLU A 214 16.94 21.85 -14.94
N LYS A 215 15.97 22.48 -15.62
CA LYS A 215 14.54 22.36 -15.28
C LYS A 215 13.97 21.09 -15.88
N ILE A 216 13.62 20.15 -15.04
CA ILE A 216 12.97 18.90 -15.42
C ILE A 216 11.46 19.02 -15.26
N PHE A 217 10.75 18.93 -16.36
CA PHE A 217 9.29 19.03 -16.41
C PHE A 217 8.65 17.74 -15.92
N LEU A 218 8.01 17.79 -14.77
CA LEU A 218 7.27 16.67 -14.16
C LEU A 218 5.82 16.63 -14.65
N ARG A 219 5.30 17.81 -15.10
CA ARG A 219 3.99 18.00 -15.73
C ARG A 219 4.15 18.93 -16.95
N GLY A 220 3.25 18.79 -17.90
CA GLY A 220 3.41 19.51 -19.15
C GLY A 220 4.51 18.93 -20.05
N ARG A 221 5.00 19.69 -21.00
CA ARG A 221 6.14 19.37 -21.87
C ARG A 221 7.13 20.52 -21.86
N LYS A 222 8.42 20.20 -21.92
CA LYS A 222 9.48 21.19 -22.14
C LYS A 222 9.21 21.94 -23.45
N PRO A 223 9.24 23.28 -23.47
CA PRO A 223 9.14 24.07 -24.69
C PRO A 223 10.18 23.64 -25.73
N LYS A 224 9.92 23.97 -27.01
CA LYS A 224 10.86 23.61 -28.10
C LYS A 224 12.14 24.46 -28.10
N ASN A 225 12.11 25.63 -27.45
CA ASN A 225 13.14 26.67 -27.52
C ASN A 225 13.85 26.91 -26.17
N GLU A 226 13.76 25.99 -25.25
CA GLU A 226 14.56 25.93 -24.00
C GLU A 226 15.47 24.71 -24.00
#